data_610d04f67262fb2f671cb44f0c99efdc
#
_entry.id   610d04f67262fb2f671cb44f0c99efdc
#
_cell.length_a   1.000
_cell.length_b   1.000
_cell.length_c   1.000
_cell.angle_alpha   90.00
_cell.angle_beta   90.00
_cell.angle_gamma   90.00
#
_symmetry.space_group_name_H-M   'P 1'
#
loop_
_entity.id
_entity.type
_entity.pdbx_description
1 polymer ?
#
loop_
_entity_poly.entity_id
_entity_poly.type
_entity_poly.pdbx_seq_one_letter_code
_entity_poly.pdbx_strand_id
1 'polypeptide(L)'
;GELAEQITWKQMDAQKLDFEDETFDAVVSRNLTWNLEKPEKAYEEWMRVLKPGGKMLNYDANWYHHLFDKEKRKEYEEDRKRVENLQMEDHYTCTDIDAMEEIAREVPLSQIARPKWDLETLKALGYEKNEVEENVWKEVWSQEERANYQSTPMFLIISEK
;
A
#
# COMPACT_ATOMS: atom_id res chain seq x y z
N GLY A 1 24.30 -8.92 -9.17
CA GLY A 1 25.22 -7.77 -8.96
C GLY A 1 25.57 -7.65 -7.50
N GLU A 2 26.59 -6.91 -7.14
CA GLU A 2 27.13 -6.78 -5.75
C GLU A 2 26.08 -6.46 -4.69
N LEU A 3 25.02 -5.70 -5.04
CA LEU A 3 23.94 -5.39 -4.10
C LEU A 3 23.06 -6.61 -3.76
N ALA A 4 22.94 -7.58 -4.66
CA ALA A 4 22.10 -8.75 -4.41
C ALA A 4 22.67 -9.66 -3.29
N GLU A 5 23.98 -9.63 -3.07
CA GLU A 5 24.65 -10.40 -2.01
C GLU A 5 24.42 -9.81 -0.61
N GLN A 6 23.92 -8.56 -0.55
CA GLN A 6 23.61 -7.87 0.71
C GLN A 6 22.14 -8.05 1.13
N ILE A 7 21.32 -8.73 0.30
CA ILE A 7 19.89 -8.94 0.55
C ILE A 7 19.67 -10.32 1.17
N THR A 8 18.99 -10.34 2.32
CA THR A 8 18.52 -11.58 2.95
C THR A 8 17.03 -11.74 2.72
N TRP A 9 16.63 -12.86 2.13
CA TRP A 9 15.23 -13.19 1.87
C TRP A 9 14.67 -14.05 2.99
N LYS A 10 13.52 -13.64 3.57
CA LYS A 10 12.77 -14.42 4.56
C LYS A 10 11.29 -14.40 4.20
N GLN A 11 10.66 -15.56 4.24
CA GLN A 11 9.20 -15.68 4.14
C GLN A 11 8.59 -15.59 5.54
N MET A 12 7.68 -14.62 5.76
CA MET A 12 6.99 -14.44 7.05
C MET A 12 5.69 -13.64 6.86
N ASP A 13 4.87 -13.64 7.90
CA ASP A 13 3.68 -12.78 7.98
C ASP A 13 4.09 -11.35 8.37
N ALA A 14 3.67 -10.36 7.59
CA ALA A 14 3.92 -8.96 7.88
C ALA A 14 3.26 -8.46 9.18
N GLN A 15 2.25 -9.18 9.66
CA GLN A 15 1.51 -8.91 10.90
C GLN A 15 2.15 -9.61 12.12
N LYS A 16 3.21 -10.41 11.88
CA LYS A 16 3.98 -11.11 12.93
C LYS A 16 5.39 -11.39 12.44
N LEU A 17 6.29 -10.43 12.69
CA LEU A 17 7.67 -10.50 12.22
C LEU A 17 8.55 -11.31 13.17
N ASP A 18 9.34 -12.23 12.60
CA ASP A 18 10.35 -13.02 13.32
C ASP A 18 11.70 -12.24 13.38
N PHE A 19 11.65 -11.09 14.03
CA PHE A 19 12.82 -10.24 14.31
C PHE A 19 12.73 -9.71 15.74
N GLU A 20 13.89 -9.48 16.35
CA GLU A 20 14.00 -8.83 17.66
C GLU A 20 13.50 -7.37 17.58
N ASP A 21 13.12 -6.83 18.74
CA ASP A 21 12.79 -5.42 18.87
C ASP A 21 13.96 -4.53 18.43
N GLU A 22 13.66 -3.36 17.90
CA GLU A 22 14.67 -2.33 17.57
C GLU A 22 15.80 -2.83 16.66
N THR A 23 15.47 -3.67 15.68
CA THR A 23 16.45 -4.25 14.75
C THR A 23 16.76 -3.32 13.58
N PHE A 24 15.76 -2.58 13.07
CA PHE A 24 15.88 -1.88 11.78
C PHE A 24 15.89 -0.35 11.94
N ASP A 25 16.65 0.30 11.07
CA ASP A 25 16.66 1.76 10.92
C ASP A 25 15.50 2.25 10.05
N ALA A 26 15.00 1.38 9.16
CA ALA A 26 13.85 1.65 8.32
C ALA A 26 13.06 0.38 8.01
N VAL A 27 11.73 0.53 7.89
CA VAL A 27 10.82 -0.47 7.33
C VAL A 27 10.16 0.14 6.09
N VAL A 28 10.22 -0.55 4.96
CA VAL A 28 9.61 -0.11 3.71
C VAL A 28 8.59 -1.14 3.24
N SER A 29 7.39 -0.68 2.93
CA SER A 29 6.31 -1.49 2.41
C SER A 29 5.76 -0.87 1.12
N ARG A 30 5.34 -1.71 0.16
CA ARG A 30 4.65 -1.26 -1.05
C ARG A 30 3.52 -2.22 -1.43
N ASN A 31 2.31 -1.67 -1.63
CA ASN A 31 1.11 -2.41 -2.03
C ASN A 31 0.80 -3.62 -1.13
N LEU A 32 1.01 -3.47 0.18
CA LEU A 32 0.85 -4.56 1.13
C LEU A 32 -0.30 -4.30 2.12
N THR A 33 -0.33 -3.13 2.74
CA THR A 33 -1.21 -2.85 3.88
C THR A 33 -2.68 -3.00 3.52
N TRP A 34 -3.07 -2.63 2.30
CA TRP A 34 -4.45 -2.65 1.82
C TRP A 34 -5.11 -4.04 1.89
N ASN A 35 -4.34 -5.11 1.73
CA ASN A 35 -4.84 -6.49 1.64
C ASN A 35 -4.65 -7.32 2.91
N LEU A 36 -4.19 -6.70 4.00
CA LEU A 36 -4.00 -7.40 5.28
C LEU A 36 -5.33 -7.58 6.02
N GLU A 37 -5.47 -8.71 6.69
CA GLU A 37 -6.63 -9.00 7.54
C GLU A 37 -6.66 -8.08 8.77
N LYS A 38 -5.49 -7.77 9.34
CA LYS A 38 -5.31 -6.95 10.55
C LYS A 38 -4.19 -5.93 10.32
N PRO A 39 -4.43 -4.90 9.50
CA PRO A 39 -3.38 -3.96 9.10
C PRO A 39 -2.78 -3.19 10.28
N GLU A 40 -3.55 -2.95 11.35
CA GLU A 40 -3.04 -2.37 12.59
C GLU A 40 -1.97 -3.23 13.26
N LYS A 41 -2.06 -4.57 13.15
CA LYS A 41 -1.04 -5.49 13.66
C LYS A 41 0.27 -5.38 12.90
N ALA A 42 0.21 -5.15 11.60
CA ALA A 42 1.42 -4.89 10.81
C ALA A 42 2.11 -3.60 11.29
N TYR A 43 1.34 -2.53 11.52
CA TYR A 43 1.89 -1.28 12.05
C TYR A 43 2.49 -1.44 13.46
N GLU A 44 1.85 -2.23 14.34
CA GLU A 44 2.41 -2.57 15.66
C GLU A 44 3.76 -3.29 15.52
N GLU A 45 3.84 -4.31 14.66
CA GLU A 45 5.06 -5.09 14.43
C GLU A 45 6.17 -4.26 13.79
N TRP A 46 5.82 -3.39 12.83
CA TRP A 46 6.79 -2.49 12.21
C TRP A 46 7.32 -1.47 13.21
N MET A 47 6.45 -0.93 14.09
CA MET A 47 6.89 -0.09 15.22
C MET A 47 7.84 -0.85 16.15
N ARG A 48 7.51 -2.10 16.50
CA ARG A 48 8.31 -2.92 17.42
C ARG A 48 9.74 -3.12 16.89
N VAL A 49 9.86 -3.51 15.63
CA VAL A 49 11.18 -3.82 15.04
C VAL A 49 11.99 -2.59 14.62
N LEU A 50 11.38 -1.40 14.55
CA LEU A 50 12.09 -0.15 14.32
C LEU A 50 12.86 0.27 15.56
N LYS A 51 14.09 0.74 15.36
CA LYS A 51 14.87 1.44 16.39
C LYS A 51 14.22 2.78 16.75
N PRO A 52 14.48 3.35 17.92
CA PRO A 52 14.13 4.76 18.22
C PRO A 52 14.68 5.71 17.16
N GLY A 53 13.80 6.56 16.61
CA GLY A 53 14.10 7.44 15.47
C GLY A 53 14.15 6.76 14.12
N GLY A 54 13.88 5.46 14.06
CA GLY A 54 13.73 4.70 12.81
C GLY A 54 12.46 5.07 12.05
N LYS A 55 12.44 4.87 10.74
CA LYS A 55 11.37 5.33 9.86
C LYS A 55 10.63 4.18 9.20
N MET A 56 9.31 4.29 9.17
CA MET A 56 8.43 3.50 8.32
C MET A 56 8.09 4.30 7.06
N LEU A 57 8.22 3.65 5.90
CA LEU A 57 7.81 4.18 4.60
C LEU A 57 6.79 3.20 3.99
N ASN A 58 5.52 3.62 3.92
CA ASN A 58 4.45 2.77 3.38
C ASN A 58 3.87 3.38 2.10
N TYR A 59 4.20 2.79 0.96
CA TYR A 59 3.65 3.11 -0.36
C TYR A 59 2.40 2.27 -0.59
N ASP A 60 1.23 2.90 -0.65
CA ASP A 60 -0.04 2.19 -0.85
C ASP A 60 -1.07 3.07 -1.59
N ALA A 61 -2.24 2.51 -1.87
CA ALA A 61 -3.34 3.22 -2.51
C ALA A 61 -4.69 2.71 -1.98
N ASN A 62 -5.78 3.38 -2.37
CA ASN A 62 -7.14 2.95 -2.06
C ASN A 62 -7.60 1.83 -3.02
N TRP A 63 -6.85 0.73 -3.04
CA TRP A 63 -7.10 -0.42 -3.90
C TRP A 63 -8.51 -0.98 -3.64
N TYR A 64 -9.26 -1.20 -4.74
CA TYR A 64 -10.64 -1.73 -4.72
C TYR A 64 -11.68 -0.87 -4.00
N HIS A 65 -11.36 0.36 -3.57
CA HIS A 65 -12.34 1.27 -2.97
C HIS A 65 -13.53 1.57 -3.92
N HIS A 66 -13.31 1.45 -5.22
CA HIS A 66 -14.35 1.54 -6.25
C HIS A 66 -15.48 0.51 -6.12
N LEU A 67 -15.29 -0.55 -5.35
CA LEU A 67 -16.36 -1.53 -5.03
C LEU A 67 -17.39 -0.97 -4.05
N PHE A 68 -17.04 0.07 -3.30
CA PHE A 68 -17.83 0.65 -2.20
C PHE A 68 -18.24 2.09 -2.45
N ASP A 69 -17.61 2.78 -3.40
CA ASP A 69 -17.87 4.18 -3.75
C ASP A 69 -18.24 4.32 -5.23
N LYS A 70 -19.42 4.93 -5.51
CA LYS A 70 -19.95 5.06 -6.87
C LYS A 70 -19.16 6.01 -7.75
N GLU A 71 -18.58 7.08 -7.19
CA GLU A 71 -17.78 8.02 -7.96
C GLU A 71 -16.43 7.38 -8.30
N LYS A 72 -15.82 6.67 -7.35
CA LYS A 72 -14.61 5.88 -7.59
C LYS A 72 -14.84 4.76 -8.62
N ARG A 73 -16.03 4.17 -8.66
CA ARG A 73 -16.37 3.21 -9.71
C ARG A 73 -16.36 3.82 -11.10
N LYS A 74 -16.89 5.04 -11.26
CA LYS A 74 -16.84 5.75 -12.54
C LYS A 74 -15.40 6.07 -12.96
N GLU A 75 -14.59 6.59 -12.03
CA GLU A 75 -13.17 6.86 -12.28
C GLU A 75 -12.42 5.59 -12.71
N TYR A 76 -12.68 4.46 -12.04
CA TYR A 76 -12.13 3.16 -12.41
C TYR A 76 -12.53 2.74 -13.85
N GLU A 77 -13.80 2.91 -14.23
CA GLU A 77 -14.28 2.60 -15.57
C GLU A 77 -13.67 3.52 -16.64
N GLU A 78 -13.34 4.77 -16.28
CA GLU A 78 -12.61 5.69 -17.14
C GLU A 78 -11.16 5.25 -17.35
N ASP A 79 -10.51 4.71 -16.32
CA ASP A 79 -9.17 4.11 -16.45
C ASP A 79 -9.19 2.94 -17.44
N ARG A 80 -10.16 2.02 -17.33
CA ARG A 80 -10.28 0.89 -18.29
C ARG A 80 -10.46 1.36 -19.74
N LYS A 81 -11.32 2.35 -19.96
CA LYS A 81 -11.49 2.97 -21.28
C LYS A 81 -10.24 3.65 -21.81
N ARG A 82 -9.48 4.30 -20.92
CA ARG A 82 -8.20 4.94 -21.27
C ARG A 82 -7.17 3.91 -21.73
N VAL A 83 -7.00 2.85 -20.98
CA VAL A 83 -6.08 1.76 -21.29
C VAL A 83 -6.42 1.12 -22.64
N GLU A 84 -7.71 0.84 -22.90
CA GLU A 84 -8.21 0.34 -24.17
C GLU A 84 -7.91 1.29 -25.33
N ASN A 85 -8.21 2.58 -25.18
CA ASN A 85 -7.96 3.60 -26.20
C ASN A 85 -6.47 3.77 -26.52
N LEU A 86 -5.59 3.61 -25.52
CA LEU A 86 -4.15 3.70 -25.68
C LEU A 86 -3.54 2.38 -26.19
N GLN A 87 -4.33 1.33 -26.32
CA GLN A 87 -3.89 -0.03 -26.69
C GLN A 87 -2.75 -0.54 -25.76
N MET A 88 -2.82 -0.18 -24.49
CA MET A 88 -1.89 -0.62 -23.45
C MET A 88 -2.39 -1.92 -22.81
N GLU A 89 -1.49 -2.64 -22.14
CA GLU A 89 -1.87 -3.79 -21.33
C GLU A 89 -2.76 -3.35 -20.15
N ASP A 90 -3.90 -4.00 -20.01
CA ASP A 90 -4.79 -3.79 -18.88
C ASP A 90 -4.37 -4.69 -17.71
N HIS A 91 -3.80 -4.09 -16.69
CA HIS A 91 -3.28 -4.81 -15.51
C HIS A 91 -4.37 -5.50 -14.68
N TYR A 92 -5.63 -5.11 -14.83
CA TYR A 92 -6.73 -5.81 -14.18
C TYR A 92 -7.13 -7.09 -14.93
N THR A 93 -7.06 -7.09 -16.27
CA THR A 93 -7.46 -8.26 -17.06
C THR A 93 -6.40 -9.37 -17.12
N CYS A 94 -5.20 -9.14 -16.60
CA CYS A 94 -4.15 -10.16 -16.51
C CYS A 94 -4.35 -11.13 -15.33
N THR A 95 -5.35 -10.89 -14.48
CA THR A 95 -5.68 -11.70 -13.31
C THR A 95 -7.15 -12.14 -13.34
N ASP A 96 -7.54 -13.05 -12.45
CA ASP A 96 -8.95 -13.35 -12.18
C ASP A 96 -9.56 -12.20 -11.37
N ILE A 97 -10.19 -11.25 -12.08
CA ILE A 97 -10.78 -10.05 -11.48
C ILE A 97 -11.88 -10.39 -10.50
N ASP A 98 -12.75 -11.36 -10.84
CA ASP A 98 -13.90 -11.72 -10.00
C ASP A 98 -13.42 -12.27 -8.66
N ALA A 99 -12.42 -13.16 -8.67
CA ALA A 99 -11.79 -13.68 -7.45
C ALA A 99 -11.10 -12.59 -6.65
N MET A 100 -10.41 -11.66 -7.31
CA MET A 100 -9.74 -10.53 -6.62
C MET A 100 -10.75 -9.55 -6.02
N GLU A 101 -11.85 -9.25 -6.70
CA GLU A 101 -12.91 -8.41 -6.13
C GLU A 101 -13.62 -9.09 -4.95
N GLU A 102 -13.82 -10.42 -5.00
CA GLU A 102 -14.37 -11.18 -3.88
C GLU A 102 -13.48 -11.07 -2.65
N ILE A 103 -12.18 -11.30 -2.79
CA ILE A 103 -11.20 -11.10 -1.71
C ILE A 103 -11.21 -9.66 -1.20
N ALA A 104 -11.21 -8.68 -2.11
CA ALA A 104 -11.18 -7.27 -1.76
C ALA A 104 -12.41 -6.81 -0.96
N ARG A 105 -13.56 -7.48 -1.11
CA ARG A 105 -14.77 -7.20 -0.30
C ARG A 105 -14.62 -7.62 1.16
N GLU A 106 -13.75 -8.58 1.45
CA GLU A 106 -13.54 -9.13 2.79
C GLU A 106 -12.42 -8.40 3.56
N VAL A 107 -11.50 -7.70 2.86
CA VAL A 107 -10.41 -7.00 3.54
C VAL A 107 -10.82 -5.61 4.03
N PRO A 108 -10.46 -5.23 5.28
CA PRO A 108 -11.03 -4.05 5.94
C PRO A 108 -10.69 -2.74 5.21
N LEU A 109 -9.47 -2.59 4.69
CA LEU A 109 -9.03 -1.31 4.11
C LEU A 109 -9.55 -1.02 2.71
N SER A 110 -10.16 -1.99 2.02
CA SER A 110 -10.88 -1.72 0.76
C SER A 110 -12.11 -0.83 0.97
N GLN A 111 -12.72 -0.88 2.16
CA GLN A 111 -13.94 -0.13 2.51
C GLN A 111 -13.64 1.25 3.13
N ILE A 112 -12.41 1.47 3.54
CA ILE A 112 -12.00 2.65 4.31
C ILE A 112 -11.19 3.58 3.44
N ALA A 113 -11.57 4.86 3.37
CA ALA A 113 -10.80 5.88 2.67
C ALA A 113 -9.48 6.16 3.40
N ARG A 114 -8.37 5.91 2.72
CA ARG A 114 -7.02 6.13 3.19
C ARG A 114 -6.44 7.40 2.53
N PRO A 115 -5.41 8.04 3.09
CA PRO A 115 -4.57 7.62 4.23
C PRO A 115 -5.05 8.11 5.61
N LYS A 116 -6.25 8.68 5.73
CA LYS A 116 -6.73 9.22 7.01
C LYS A 116 -6.74 8.17 8.14
N TRP A 117 -7.29 6.99 7.86
CA TRP A 117 -7.32 5.88 8.82
C TRP A 117 -5.91 5.50 9.27
N ASP A 118 -4.98 5.46 8.33
CA ASP A 118 -3.57 5.12 8.61
C ASP A 118 -2.95 6.10 9.60
N LEU A 119 -3.11 7.40 9.36
CA LEU A 119 -2.56 8.43 10.23
C LEU A 119 -3.13 8.38 11.65
N GLU A 120 -4.44 8.14 11.78
CA GLU A 120 -5.10 7.99 13.07
C GLU A 120 -4.58 6.76 13.81
N THR A 121 -4.42 5.63 13.11
CA THR A 121 -3.90 4.37 13.67
C THR A 121 -2.43 4.51 14.09
N LEU A 122 -1.58 5.05 13.24
CA LEU A 122 -0.16 5.26 13.52
C LEU A 122 0.05 6.17 14.72
N LYS A 123 -0.72 7.26 14.80
CA LYS A 123 -0.69 8.15 15.96
C LYS A 123 -1.11 7.43 17.25
N ALA A 124 -2.14 6.61 17.19
CA ALA A 124 -2.61 5.82 18.34
C ALA A 124 -1.57 4.78 18.81
N LEU A 125 -0.76 4.25 17.88
CA LEU A 125 0.33 3.33 18.15
C LEU A 125 1.61 4.00 18.67
N GLY A 126 1.66 5.35 18.67
CA GLY A 126 2.77 6.11 19.24
C GLY A 126 3.85 6.54 18.25
N TYR A 127 3.59 6.45 16.93
CA TYR A 127 4.49 7.09 15.95
C TYR A 127 4.46 8.61 16.13
N GLU A 128 5.63 9.23 16.31
CA GLU A 128 5.73 10.64 16.72
C GLU A 128 5.46 11.61 15.57
N LYS A 129 5.97 11.31 14.38
CA LYS A 129 5.82 12.15 13.20
C LYS A 129 5.18 11.32 12.08
N ASN A 130 4.10 11.84 11.52
CA ASN A 130 3.37 11.17 10.47
C ASN A 130 3.11 12.17 9.34
N GLU A 131 3.70 11.91 8.18
CA GLU A 131 3.60 12.74 6.97
C GLU A 131 3.02 11.92 5.82
N VAL A 132 2.31 12.58 4.89
CA VAL A 132 1.77 11.95 3.69
C VAL A 132 2.23 12.71 2.45
N GLU A 133 2.79 11.98 1.48
CA GLU A 133 3.07 12.45 0.12
C GLU A 133 2.02 11.84 -0.84
N GLU A 134 1.01 12.63 -1.19
CA GLU A 134 -0.10 12.17 -2.04
C GLU A 134 0.25 12.04 -3.52
N ASN A 135 1.36 12.65 -3.94
CA ASN A 135 1.77 12.70 -5.33
C ASN A 135 2.94 11.77 -5.68
N VAL A 136 3.35 10.92 -4.75
CA VAL A 136 4.51 10.03 -4.95
C VAL A 136 4.39 9.15 -6.20
N TRP A 137 3.18 8.81 -6.63
CA TRP A 137 2.93 8.06 -7.85
C TRP A 137 3.50 8.72 -9.11
N LYS A 138 3.62 10.06 -9.12
CA LYS A 138 4.23 10.81 -10.23
C LYS A 138 5.72 10.53 -10.38
N GLU A 139 6.37 10.08 -9.33
CA GLU A 139 7.80 9.80 -9.29
C GLU A 139 8.09 8.31 -9.49
N VAL A 140 7.25 7.44 -8.90
CA VAL A 140 7.53 6.00 -8.81
C VAL A 140 6.82 5.16 -9.86
N TRP A 141 5.76 5.67 -10.51
CA TRP A 141 5.00 4.92 -11.51
C TRP A 141 5.54 5.08 -12.93
N SER A 142 5.56 3.97 -13.67
CA SER A 142 5.75 3.96 -15.11
C SER A 142 4.60 4.66 -15.84
N GLN A 143 4.76 4.88 -17.14
CA GLN A 143 3.69 5.44 -17.97
C GLN A 143 2.47 4.49 -18.04
N GLU A 144 2.71 3.18 -18.03
CA GLU A 144 1.66 2.15 -18.04
C GLU A 144 0.88 2.13 -16.73
N GLU A 145 1.58 2.16 -15.58
CA GLU A 145 0.94 2.25 -14.27
C GLU A 145 0.08 3.52 -14.15
N ARG A 146 0.58 4.67 -14.64
CA ARG A 146 -0.19 5.92 -14.65
C ARG A 146 -1.45 5.83 -15.50
N ALA A 147 -1.42 5.11 -16.63
CA ALA A 147 -2.61 4.89 -17.47
C ALA A 147 -3.63 3.98 -16.79
N ASN A 148 -3.14 2.93 -16.10
CA ASN A 148 -3.98 1.90 -15.46
C ASN A 148 -4.64 2.34 -14.15
N TYR A 149 -3.98 3.20 -13.35
CA TYR A 149 -4.34 3.42 -11.95
C TYR A 149 -4.62 4.88 -11.58
N GLN A 150 -5.00 5.72 -12.52
CA GLN A 150 -5.22 7.15 -12.26
C GLN A 150 -6.34 7.40 -11.23
N SER A 151 -7.35 6.52 -11.17
CA SER A 151 -8.42 6.57 -10.19
C SER A 151 -7.98 6.19 -8.76
N THR A 152 -6.82 5.55 -8.62
CA THR A 152 -6.28 5.03 -7.37
C THR A 152 -4.83 5.49 -7.16
N PRO A 153 -4.56 6.79 -7.08
CA PRO A 153 -3.20 7.30 -6.98
C PRO A 153 -2.52 6.80 -5.72
N MET A 154 -1.26 6.35 -5.89
CA MET A 154 -0.43 5.90 -4.76
C MET A 154 -0.02 7.10 -3.91
N PHE A 155 -0.15 6.94 -2.61
CA PHE A 155 0.41 7.82 -1.60
C PHE A 155 1.57 7.14 -0.86
N LEU A 156 2.43 7.94 -0.24
CA LEU A 156 3.47 7.50 0.67
C LEU A 156 3.18 8.04 2.07
N ILE A 157 3.16 7.16 3.05
CA ILE A 157 3.15 7.54 4.47
C ILE A 157 4.57 7.39 4.99
N ILE A 158 5.08 8.43 5.64
CA ILE A 158 6.36 8.45 6.33
C ILE A 158 6.07 8.65 7.82
N SER A 159 6.49 7.70 8.64
CA SER A 159 6.30 7.78 10.09
C SER A 159 7.59 7.48 10.82
N GLU A 160 7.83 8.18 11.94
CA GLU A 160 9.03 8.03 12.78
C GLU A 160 8.64 7.45 14.15
N LYS A 161 9.40 6.44 14.61
CA LYS A 161 9.27 5.86 15.96
C LYS A 161 9.93 6.74 17.00
#